data_d66ff0ba12b8e02debe2c85434fbf9c9
#
_entry.id   d66ff0ba12b8e02debe2c85434fbf9c9
#
_cell.length_a   1.000
_cell.length_b   1.000
_cell.length_c   1.000
_cell.angle_alpha   90.00
_cell.angle_beta   90.00
_cell.angle_gamma   90.00
#
_symmetry.space_group_name_H-M   'P 1'
#
loop_
_entity.id
_entity.type
_entity.pdbx_description
1 polymer ?
#
loop_
_entity_poly.entity_id
_entity_poly.type
_entity_poly.pdbx_seq_one_letter_code
_entity_poly.pdbx_strand_id
1 'polypeptide(L)'
;MKGLIFHTAGESHGPQLTGFLQGLPAGMRVDAGRIDADLADRQKGFGRGGRMKIEHDECILTSGVRHGVTLGTPIAYVIENRDWANWRSVMGAQPERPDPANEREAEMAKPRTVPRPGHADLAGAQKYDFDDLRNVLERASARETAARVAAGALAEMFLSAFGVEAACHVVRIGAAALPSRALTVLEIRSATPASDVRCVDPDVSSAMRDEVRAAAAAGDTVGGIVEVVVSGVVPGLGDHIQWDTKLDGRLAQALMSVPSVKAVEIGDGFGQASRRGSTVHDEIHYDP
;
A
#
# COMPACT_ATOMS: atom_id res chain seq x y z
N MET A 1 -3.69 12.16 -23.99
CA MET A 1 -4.57 11.69 -22.91
C MET A 1 -3.90 12.02 -21.56
N LYS A 2 -4.60 12.59 -20.61
CA LYS A 2 -4.10 12.67 -19.24
C LYS A 2 -4.03 11.23 -18.72
N GLY A 3 -2.89 10.82 -18.16
CA GLY A 3 -2.70 9.48 -17.60
C GLY A 3 -3.67 9.17 -16.45
N LEU A 4 -3.55 7.98 -15.87
CA LEU A 4 -4.28 7.59 -14.68
C LEU A 4 -3.96 8.54 -13.53
N ILE A 5 -4.98 9.07 -12.87
CA ILE A 5 -4.87 9.96 -11.71
C ILE A 5 -5.64 9.33 -10.57
N PHE A 6 -5.03 9.21 -9.39
CA PHE A 6 -5.74 8.82 -8.20
C PHE A 6 -5.45 9.77 -7.03
N HIS A 7 -6.44 9.93 -6.18
CA HIS A 7 -6.34 10.66 -4.93
C HIS A 7 -6.97 9.86 -3.81
N THR A 8 -6.45 10.05 -2.61
CA THR A 8 -7.02 9.49 -1.39
C THR A 8 -7.29 10.60 -0.38
N ALA A 9 -8.33 10.44 0.41
CA ALA A 9 -8.71 11.33 1.50
C ALA A 9 -9.17 10.53 2.71
N GLY A 10 -9.28 11.19 3.85
CA GLY A 10 -9.74 10.60 5.10
C GLY A 10 -8.61 10.33 6.09
N GLU A 11 -8.98 10.31 7.32
CA GLU A 11 -8.14 10.10 8.51
C GLU A 11 -8.32 8.67 9.02
N SER A 12 -7.30 8.16 9.72
CA SER A 12 -7.29 6.78 10.22
C SER A 12 -8.49 6.43 11.12
N HIS A 13 -8.90 7.38 11.96
CA HIS A 13 -10.05 7.25 12.84
C HIS A 13 -11.21 8.17 12.44
N GLY A 14 -11.17 8.73 11.22
CA GLY A 14 -12.31 9.44 10.61
C GLY A 14 -13.45 8.47 10.26
N PRO A 15 -14.57 8.99 9.69
CA PRO A 15 -15.74 8.17 9.36
C PRO A 15 -15.44 7.12 8.28
N GLN A 16 -14.57 7.46 7.36
CA GLN A 16 -14.22 6.61 6.20
C GLN A 16 -12.93 7.07 5.54
N LEU A 17 -12.32 6.21 4.75
CA LEU A 17 -11.38 6.61 3.71
C LEU A 17 -12.14 6.79 2.41
N THR A 18 -11.71 7.74 1.61
CA THR A 18 -12.27 8.01 0.28
C THR A 18 -11.17 7.89 -0.76
N GLY A 19 -11.46 7.23 -1.86
CA GLY A 19 -10.60 7.19 -3.02
C GLY A 19 -11.29 7.76 -4.25
N PHE A 20 -10.48 8.31 -5.14
CA PHE A 20 -10.90 8.88 -6.42
C PHE A 20 -9.91 8.42 -7.49
N LEU A 21 -10.42 7.81 -8.55
CA LEU A 21 -9.62 7.30 -9.66
C LEU A 21 -10.20 7.80 -10.98
N GLN A 22 -9.37 8.41 -11.81
CA GLN A 22 -9.74 8.94 -13.13
C GLN A 22 -8.78 8.43 -14.19
N GLY A 23 -9.30 8.18 -15.41
CA GLY A 23 -8.50 7.81 -16.56
C GLY A 23 -8.70 6.37 -17.03
N LEU A 24 -9.52 5.57 -16.34
CA LEU A 24 -9.96 4.27 -16.84
C LEU A 24 -10.97 4.44 -17.98
N PRO A 25 -10.93 3.59 -19.02
CA PRO A 25 -11.88 3.66 -20.15
C PRO A 25 -13.28 3.25 -19.73
N ALA A 26 -14.30 3.66 -20.48
CA ALA A 26 -15.64 3.10 -20.39
C ALA A 26 -15.66 1.65 -20.88
N GLY A 27 -16.57 0.84 -20.33
CA GLY A 27 -16.80 -0.53 -20.79
C GLY A 27 -15.92 -1.59 -20.12
N MET A 28 -15.02 -1.22 -19.20
CA MET A 28 -14.22 -2.17 -18.44
C MET A 28 -15.09 -2.87 -17.39
N ARG A 29 -14.99 -4.18 -17.28
CA ARG A 29 -15.64 -4.94 -16.20
C ARG A 29 -14.93 -4.69 -14.87
N VAL A 30 -15.73 -4.48 -13.83
CA VAL A 30 -15.27 -4.29 -12.43
C VAL A 30 -15.90 -5.39 -11.59
N ASP A 31 -15.04 -6.15 -10.91
CA ASP A 31 -15.42 -7.12 -9.90
C ASP A 31 -15.16 -6.52 -8.51
N ALA A 32 -16.23 -6.15 -7.82
CA ALA A 32 -16.15 -5.60 -6.46
C ALA A 32 -15.60 -6.64 -5.47
N GLY A 33 -15.92 -7.93 -5.65
CA GLY A 33 -15.42 -8.99 -4.80
C GLY A 33 -13.90 -9.15 -4.86
N ARG A 34 -13.28 -8.84 -6.01
CA ARG A 34 -11.82 -8.80 -6.13
C ARG A 34 -11.22 -7.65 -5.32
N ILE A 35 -11.86 -6.48 -5.32
CA ILE A 35 -11.39 -5.33 -4.52
C ILE A 35 -11.43 -5.69 -3.03
N ASP A 36 -12.53 -6.30 -2.58
CA ASP A 36 -12.70 -6.72 -1.19
C ASP A 36 -11.73 -7.84 -0.79
N ALA A 37 -11.42 -8.76 -1.71
CA ALA A 37 -10.41 -9.79 -1.50
C ALA A 37 -9.01 -9.19 -1.29
N ASP A 38 -8.62 -8.21 -2.09
CA ASP A 38 -7.33 -7.51 -1.95
C ASP A 38 -7.27 -6.69 -0.64
N LEU A 39 -8.38 -6.07 -0.24
CA LEU A 39 -8.50 -5.40 1.06
C LEU A 39 -8.38 -6.38 2.22
N ALA A 40 -9.05 -7.52 2.16
CA ALA A 40 -8.94 -8.58 3.16
C ALA A 40 -7.51 -9.14 3.21
N ASP A 41 -6.86 -9.28 2.06
CA ASP A 41 -5.49 -9.75 1.97
C ASP A 41 -4.50 -8.73 2.57
N ARG A 42 -4.73 -7.42 2.38
CA ARG A 42 -3.99 -6.35 3.05
C ARG A 42 -4.05 -6.48 4.58
N GLN A 43 -5.14 -6.98 5.13
CA GLN A 43 -5.34 -7.11 6.58
C GLN A 43 -4.64 -8.31 7.19
N LYS A 44 -4.18 -9.28 6.40
CA LYS A 44 -3.40 -10.43 6.86
C LYS A 44 -1.96 -10.04 7.20
N GLY A 45 -1.29 -10.84 8.00
CA GLY A 45 0.14 -10.72 8.27
C GLY A 45 0.50 -11.03 9.72
N PHE A 46 1.67 -11.65 9.91
CA PHE A 46 2.23 -11.99 11.22
C PHE A 46 2.65 -10.73 11.99
N GLY A 47 2.42 -10.72 13.30
CA GLY A 47 2.87 -9.62 14.18
C GLY A 47 2.02 -8.36 14.11
N ARG A 48 0.90 -8.35 13.39
CA ARG A 48 0.01 -7.19 13.32
C ARG A 48 -0.77 -6.97 14.62
N GLY A 49 -1.02 -5.69 14.96
CA GLY A 49 -1.73 -5.30 16.18
C GLY A 49 -3.20 -5.70 16.22
N GLY A 50 -3.79 -5.68 17.42
CA GLY A 50 -5.16 -6.15 17.68
C GLY A 50 -6.27 -5.43 16.90
N ARG A 51 -6.05 -4.20 16.42
CA ARG A 51 -7.00 -3.44 15.59
C ARG A 51 -7.40 -4.18 14.31
N MET A 52 -6.48 -4.95 13.71
CA MET A 52 -6.76 -5.74 12.50
C MET A 52 -7.80 -6.84 12.70
N LYS A 53 -8.13 -7.20 13.95
CA LYS A 53 -9.20 -8.18 14.26
C LYS A 53 -10.60 -7.58 14.16
N ILE A 54 -10.72 -6.26 14.20
CA ILE A 54 -11.99 -5.53 14.19
C ILE A 54 -12.31 -5.02 12.79
N GLU A 55 -11.28 -4.69 12.00
CA GLU A 55 -11.42 -4.14 10.66
C GLU A 55 -11.73 -5.26 9.65
N HIS A 56 -12.86 -5.15 8.98
CA HIS A 56 -13.19 -5.85 7.74
C HIS A 56 -13.48 -4.78 6.70
N ASP A 57 -12.45 -4.44 5.92
CA ASP A 57 -12.55 -3.41 4.90
C ASP A 57 -13.37 -3.92 3.72
N GLU A 58 -14.36 -3.14 3.33
CA GLU A 58 -15.17 -3.33 2.14
C GLU A 58 -15.16 -2.04 1.32
N CYS A 59 -15.06 -2.16 0.01
CA CYS A 59 -15.03 -1.02 -0.90
C CYS A 59 -16.43 -0.75 -1.46
N ILE A 60 -17.00 0.39 -1.12
CA ILE A 60 -18.27 0.85 -1.64
C ILE A 60 -18.01 1.79 -2.82
N LEU A 61 -18.28 1.34 -4.03
CA LEU A 61 -18.18 2.17 -5.24
C LEU A 61 -19.36 3.16 -5.27
N THR A 62 -19.08 4.47 -5.28
CA THR A 62 -20.09 5.52 -5.19
C THR A 62 -20.33 6.24 -6.52
N SER A 63 -19.40 6.16 -7.47
CA SER A 63 -19.56 6.70 -8.83
C SER A 63 -18.66 6.01 -9.84
N GLY A 64 -18.90 6.27 -11.14
CA GLY A 64 -18.02 5.82 -12.24
C GLY A 64 -18.22 4.38 -12.69
N VAL A 65 -19.00 3.58 -11.95
CA VAL A 65 -19.33 2.19 -12.29
C VAL A 65 -20.85 1.98 -12.23
N ARG A 66 -21.40 1.28 -13.21
CA ARG A 66 -22.82 0.91 -13.25
C ARG A 66 -22.96 -0.53 -13.71
N HIS A 67 -23.68 -1.36 -12.94
CA HIS A 67 -23.88 -2.79 -13.24
C HIS A 67 -22.54 -3.53 -13.48
N GLY A 68 -21.50 -3.20 -12.68
CA GLY A 68 -20.18 -3.82 -12.79
C GLY A 68 -19.39 -3.40 -14.05
N VAL A 69 -19.71 -2.25 -14.65
CA VAL A 69 -19.01 -1.74 -15.84
C VAL A 69 -18.68 -0.27 -15.66
N THR A 70 -17.44 0.11 -16.00
CA THR A 70 -16.98 1.51 -15.92
C THR A 70 -17.69 2.39 -16.94
N LEU A 71 -17.91 3.65 -16.58
CA LEU A 71 -18.57 4.64 -17.43
C LEU A 71 -17.59 5.58 -18.17
N GLY A 72 -16.27 5.45 -17.92
CA GLY A 72 -15.26 6.41 -18.40
C GLY A 72 -15.25 7.74 -17.63
N THR A 73 -16.13 7.89 -16.66
CA THR A 73 -16.17 9.00 -15.72
C THR A 73 -15.30 8.69 -14.51
N PRO A 74 -14.97 9.68 -13.65
CA PRO A 74 -14.25 9.40 -12.43
C PRO A 74 -14.95 8.36 -11.54
N ILE A 75 -14.17 7.42 -11.03
CA ILE A 75 -14.61 6.43 -10.06
C ILE A 75 -14.31 6.98 -8.67
N ALA A 76 -15.33 7.10 -7.85
CA ALA A 76 -15.18 7.38 -6.43
C ALA A 76 -15.63 6.16 -5.62
N TYR A 77 -14.96 5.94 -4.49
CA TYR A 77 -15.27 4.86 -3.57
C TYR A 77 -14.94 5.26 -2.13
N VAL A 78 -15.57 4.57 -1.20
CA VAL A 78 -15.33 4.75 0.22
C VAL A 78 -15.05 3.40 0.89
N ILE A 79 -14.28 3.46 1.98
CA ILE A 79 -14.02 2.34 2.89
C ILE A 79 -14.38 2.85 4.28
N GLU A 80 -15.49 2.36 4.82
CA GLU A 80 -16.01 2.81 6.10
C GLU A 80 -15.12 2.43 7.27
N ASN A 81 -15.09 3.26 8.30
CA ASN A 81 -14.44 2.93 9.56
C ASN A 81 -15.49 2.37 10.52
N ARG A 82 -15.44 1.05 10.76
CA ARG A 82 -16.38 0.36 11.68
C ARG A 82 -16.25 0.81 13.13
N ASP A 83 -15.12 1.42 13.50
CA ASP A 83 -14.89 1.98 14.85
C ASP A 83 -15.33 3.45 14.97
N TRP A 84 -15.95 4.03 13.93
CA TRP A 84 -16.31 5.45 13.86
C TRP A 84 -17.14 5.93 15.04
N ALA A 85 -18.08 5.11 15.51
CA ALA A 85 -18.94 5.48 16.63
C ALA A 85 -18.16 5.87 17.90
N ASN A 86 -16.99 5.27 18.12
CA ASN A 86 -16.09 5.56 19.25
C ASN A 86 -15.23 6.81 19.05
N TRP A 87 -15.15 7.34 17.81
CA TRP A 87 -14.26 8.45 17.47
C TRP A 87 -15.01 9.72 17.06
N ARG A 88 -16.33 9.66 16.97
CA ARG A 88 -17.15 10.72 16.39
C ARG A 88 -16.97 12.07 17.10
N SER A 89 -16.95 12.09 18.43
CA SER A 89 -16.75 13.30 19.22
C SER A 89 -15.33 13.86 19.14
N VAL A 90 -14.33 13.03 18.75
CA VAL A 90 -12.91 13.41 18.67
C VAL A 90 -12.50 13.79 17.24
N MET A 91 -13.03 13.08 16.23
CA MET A 91 -12.62 13.19 14.83
C MET A 91 -13.73 13.71 13.91
N GLY A 92 -14.88 14.09 14.45
CA GLY A 92 -16.00 14.63 13.67
C GLY A 92 -15.64 15.95 12.98
N ALA A 93 -16.07 16.11 11.72
CA ALA A 93 -15.89 17.34 10.97
C ALA A 93 -16.72 18.52 11.54
N GLN A 94 -17.76 18.21 12.30
CA GLN A 94 -18.57 19.20 13.00
C GLN A 94 -18.07 19.36 14.44
N PRO A 95 -18.18 20.54 15.05
CA PRO A 95 -17.72 20.80 16.40
C PRO A 95 -18.62 20.11 17.43
N GLU A 96 -18.48 18.81 17.56
CA GLU A 96 -19.09 18.04 18.66
C GLU A 96 -18.14 18.10 19.86
N ARG A 97 -18.68 18.38 21.03
CA ARG A 97 -17.88 18.34 22.27
C ARG A 97 -17.94 16.93 22.85
N PRO A 98 -16.78 16.36 23.24
CA PRO A 98 -16.77 15.13 23.99
C PRO A 98 -17.61 15.24 25.25
N ASP A 99 -18.31 14.17 25.62
CA ASP A 99 -19.03 14.13 26.90
C ASP A 99 -18.02 14.15 28.06
N PRO A 100 -17.99 15.19 28.90
CA PRO A 100 -17.05 15.27 30.01
C PRO A 100 -17.31 14.21 31.09
N ALA A 101 -18.48 13.60 31.12
CA ALA A 101 -18.82 12.50 32.01
C ALA A 101 -18.30 11.15 31.51
N ASN A 102 -17.92 11.06 30.24
CA ASN A 102 -17.28 9.88 29.65
C ASN A 102 -15.76 10.03 29.73
N GLU A 103 -15.15 9.45 30.76
CA GLU A 103 -13.69 9.52 30.99
C GLU A 103 -12.87 9.08 29.77
N ARG A 104 -13.33 8.04 29.06
CA ARG A 104 -12.64 7.53 27.86
C ARG A 104 -12.66 8.57 26.73
N GLU A 105 -13.79 9.17 26.48
CA GLU A 105 -13.95 10.23 25.47
C GLU A 105 -13.12 11.47 25.82
N ALA A 106 -13.17 11.90 27.07
CA ALA A 106 -12.39 13.02 27.57
C ALA A 106 -10.87 12.76 27.43
N GLU A 107 -10.40 11.54 27.70
CA GLU A 107 -8.98 11.16 27.51
C GLU A 107 -8.63 11.11 26.02
N MET A 108 -9.47 10.54 25.20
CA MET A 108 -9.28 10.49 23.75
C MET A 108 -9.25 11.87 23.10
N ALA A 109 -10.01 12.83 23.62
CA ALA A 109 -10.07 14.21 23.10
C ALA A 109 -8.86 15.06 23.47
N LYS A 110 -8.02 14.66 24.40
CA LYS A 110 -6.82 15.42 24.77
C LYS A 110 -5.88 15.56 23.56
N PRO A 111 -5.34 16.75 23.28
CA PRO A 111 -4.38 16.97 22.22
C PRO A 111 -3.17 16.02 22.34
N ARG A 112 -2.69 15.53 21.23
CA ARG A 112 -1.47 14.75 21.15
C ARG A 112 -0.29 15.69 20.93
N THR A 113 0.58 15.83 21.92
CA THR A 113 1.68 16.81 21.90
C THR A 113 3.05 16.17 21.78
N VAL A 114 3.14 14.82 21.91
CA VAL A 114 4.41 14.09 21.80
C VAL A 114 4.50 13.43 20.43
N PRO A 115 5.45 13.87 19.56
CA PRO A 115 5.61 13.31 18.23
C PRO A 115 6.23 11.89 18.30
N ARG A 116 5.79 11.03 17.42
CA ARG A 116 6.34 9.67 17.29
C ARG A 116 7.61 9.70 16.43
N PRO A 117 8.71 9.09 16.87
CA PRO A 117 9.90 8.91 16.03
C PRO A 117 9.58 8.17 14.74
N GLY A 118 10.18 8.60 13.62
CA GLY A 118 9.96 7.97 12.31
C GLY A 118 8.61 8.25 11.64
N HIS A 119 7.73 9.05 12.27
CA HIS A 119 6.44 9.44 11.73
C HIS A 119 6.45 10.91 11.26
N ALA A 120 5.42 11.31 10.51
CA ALA A 120 5.30 12.67 9.99
C ALA A 120 4.89 13.72 11.03
N ASP A 121 4.62 13.33 12.27
CA ASP A 121 3.96 14.13 13.30
C ASP A 121 4.65 15.49 13.51
N LEU A 122 5.95 15.50 13.79
CA LEU A 122 6.71 16.73 14.07
C LEU A 122 6.79 17.64 12.84
N ALA A 123 7.22 17.10 11.71
CA ALA A 123 7.38 17.87 10.49
C ALA A 123 6.05 18.44 9.97
N GLY A 124 4.98 17.66 10.06
CA GLY A 124 3.64 18.08 9.65
C GLY A 124 3.08 19.17 10.57
N ALA A 125 3.23 19.02 11.89
CA ALA A 125 2.80 20.02 12.85
C ALA A 125 3.51 21.36 12.64
N GLN A 126 4.83 21.33 12.47
CA GLN A 126 5.61 22.54 12.17
C GLN A 126 5.19 23.20 10.85
N LYS A 127 4.92 22.39 9.81
CA LYS A 127 4.53 22.91 8.49
C LYS A 127 3.19 23.61 8.50
N TYR A 128 2.22 23.09 9.25
CA TYR A 128 0.84 23.57 9.26
C TYR A 128 0.44 24.32 10.53
N ASP A 129 1.39 24.53 11.44
CA ASP A 129 1.18 25.21 12.72
C ASP A 129 0.08 24.57 13.57
N PHE A 130 0.21 23.24 13.77
CA PHE A 130 -0.75 22.48 14.56
C PHE A 130 -0.22 22.21 15.97
N ASP A 131 -1.01 22.59 16.98
CA ASP A 131 -0.76 22.24 18.38
C ASP A 131 -1.13 20.77 18.70
N ASP A 132 -2.14 20.23 18.02
CA ASP A 132 -2.52 18.82 18.13
C ASP A 132 -1.93 18.01 16.98
N LEU A 133 -0.95 17.17 17.28
CA LEU A 133 -0.30 16.27 16.32
C LEU A 133 -1.26 15.28 15.68
N ARG A 134 -2.47 15.10 16.25
CA ARG A 134 -3.51 14.24 15.69
C ARG A 134 -3.87 14.66 14.26
N ASN A 135 -3.90 15.96 13.97
CA ASN A 135 -4.18 16.50 12.65
C ASN A 135 -3.21 16.00 11.56
N VAL A 136 -2.01 15.58 11.97
CA VAL A 136 -1.00 15.00 11.08
C VAL A 136 -1.03 13.47 11.14
N LEU A 137 -1.00 12.91 12.34
CA LEU A 137 -0.84 11.46 12.56
C LEU A 137 -1.98 10.64 11.95
N GLU A 138 -3.19 11.17 11.96
CA GLU A 138 -4.36 10.50 11.42
C GLU A 138 -4.29 10.35 9.90
N ARG A 139 -3.88 11.39 9.21
CA ARG A 139 -3.73 11.38 7.75
C ARG A 139 -2.48 10.60 7.30
N ALA A 140 -1.37 10.71 8.04
CA ALA A 140 -0.11 10.04 7.73
C ALA A 140 -0.10 8.55 8.13
N SER A 141 -1.18 8.06 8.69
CA SER A 141 -1.35 6.67 9.11
C SER A 141 -1.27 5.69 7.94
N ALA A 142 -0.68 4.51 8.19
CA ALA A 142 -0.70 3.39 7.23
C ALA A 142 -2.12 2.91 6.86
N ARG A 143 -3.15 3.33 7.59
CA ARG A 143 -4.57 3.08 7.25
C ARG A 143 -4.92 3.62 5.85
N GLU A 144 -4.32 4.73 5.43
CA GLU A 144 -4.48 5.34 4.11
C GLU A 144 -4.24 4.34 2.97
N THR A 145 -3.34 3.38 3.17
CA THR A 145 -3.03 2.37 2.14
C THR A 145 -4.22 1.48 1.77
N ALA A 146 -5.28 1.39 2.58
CA ALA A 146 -6.50 0.68 2.19
C ALA A 146 -7.14 1.32 0.95
N ALA A 147 -7.21 2.65 0.89
CA ALA A 147 -7.71 3.34 -0.29
C ALA A 147 -6.79 3.13 -1.51
N ARG A 148 -5.45 3.05 -1.32
CA ARG A 148 -4.52 2.71 -2.41
C ARG A 148 -4.72 1.30 -2.92
N VAL A 149 -4.96 0.32 -2.06
CA VAL A 149 -5.23 -1.08 -2.45
C VAL A 149 -6.48 -1.17 -3.31
N ALA A 150 -7.56 -0.47 -2.94
CA ALA A 150 -8.78 -0.43 -3.76
C ALA A 150 -8.53 0.19 -5.15
N ALA A 151 -7.74 1.29 -5.24
CA ALA A 151 -7.32 1.86 -6.53
C ALA A 151 -6.44 0.88 -7.31
N GLY A 152 -5.54 0.17 -6.64
CA GLY A 152 -4.65 -0.84 -7.21
C GLY A 152 -5.44 -2.00 -7.82
N ALA A 153 -6.45 -2.52 -7.12
CA ALA A 153 -7.33 -3.58 -7.63
C ALA A 153 -8.04 -3.17 -8.95
N LEU A 154 -8.54 -1.94 -9.02
CA LEU A 154 -9.13 -1.40 -10.26
C LEU A 154 -8.10 -1.29 -11.39
N ALA A 155 -6.87 -0.85 -11.06
CA ALA A 155 -5.78 -0.77 -12.04
C ALA A 155 -5.31 -2.16 -12.49
N GLU A 156 -5.25 -3.15 -11.60
CA GLU A 156 -4.92 -4.54 -11.95
C GLU A 156 -5.97 -5.18 -12.86
N MET A 157 -7.25 -4.91 -12.65
CA MET A 157 -8.31 -5.37 -13.57
C MET A 157 -8.13 -4.79 -14.98
N PHE A 158 -7.72 -3.52 -15.06
CA PHE A 158 -7.40 -2.90 -16.35
C PHE A 158 -6.17 -3.53 -17.00
N LEU A 159 -5.09 -3.72 -16.27
CA LEU A 159 -3.85 -4.32 -16.77
C LEU A 159 -4.05 -5.78 -17.20
N SER A 160 -4.86 -6.54 -16.45
CA SER A 160 -5.17 -7.94 -16.77
C SER A 160 -5.86 -8.10 -18.13
N ALA A 161 -6.63 -7.10 -18.58
CA ALA A 161 -7.24 -7.10 -19.92
C ALA A 161 -6.20 -7.05 -21.06
N PHE A 162 -4.97 -6.67 -20.76
CA PHE A 162 -3.82 -6.65 -21.67
C PHE A 162 -2.82 -7.78 -21.41
N GLY A 163 -3.15 -8.72 -20.53
CA GLY A 163 -2.25 -9.81 -20.15
C GLY A 163 -1.10 -9.39 -19.23
N VAL A 164 -1.16 -8.18 -18.67
CA VAL A 164 -0.17 -7.71 -17.69
C VAL A 164 -0.60 -8.15 -16.30
N GLU A 165 0.29 -8.86 -15.61
CA GLU A 165 0.06 -9.38 -14.27
C GLU A 165 1.15 -8.92 -13.30
N ALA A 166 0.78 -8.65 -12.05
CA ALA A 166 1.71 -8.29 -10.98
C ALA A 166 1.54 -9.21 -9.77
N ALA A 167 2.64 -9.47 -9.07
CA ALA A 167 2.64 -10.13 -7.78
C ALA A 167 3.70 -9.52 -6.89
N CYS A 168 3.51 -9.62 -5.57
CA CYS A 168 4.50 -9.17 -4.60
C CYS A 168 4.75 -10.23 -3.54
N HIS A 169 5.97 -10.26 -3.03
CA HIS A 169 6.35 -11.11 -1.91
C HIS A 169 7.42 -10.43 -1.04
N VAL A 170 7.59 -10.96 0.16
CA VAL A 170 8.62 -10.47 1.09
C VAL A 170 9.89 -11.27 0.86
N VAL A 171 10.98 -10.57 0.56
CA VAL A 171 12.29 -11.20 0.33
C VAL A 171 13.21 -11.11 1.55
N ARG A 172 12.94 -10.19 2.50
CA ARG A 172 13.72 -10.05 3.73
C ARG A 172 12.87 -9.50 4.87
N ILE A 173 13.10 -10.02 6.08
CA ILE A 173 12.73 -9.37 7.35
C ILE A 173 13.93 -9.51 8.29
N GLY A 174 14.45 -8.39 8.78
CA GLY A 174 15.65 -8.38 9.61
C GLY A 174 16.85 -9.06 8.95
N ALA A 175 17.43 -10.05 9.61
CA ALA A 175 18.52 -10.85 9.07
C ALA A 175 18.06 -11.99 8.16
N ALA A 176 16.81 -12.45 8.29
CA ALA A 176 16.25 -13.53 7.50
C ALA A 176 15.94 -13.06 6.07
N ALA A 177 16.60 -13.66 5.08
CA ALA A 177 16.47 -13.29 3.67
C ALA A 177 16.29 -14.50 2.77
N LEU A 178 15.43 -14.36 1.77
CA LEU A 178 15.30 -15.31 0.68
C LEU A 178 16.56 -15.23 -0.19
N PRO A 179 17.16 -16.37 -0.57
CA PRO A 179 18.22 -16.37 -1.58
C PRO A 179 17.75 -15.72 -2.88
N SER A 180 18.61 -14.89 -3.48
CA SER A 180 18.29 -14.21 -4.74
C SER A 180 18.07 -15.23 -5.85
N ARG A 181 16.87 -15.23 -6.41
CA ARG A 181 16.50 -15.98 -7.62
C ARG A 181 15.36 -15.26 -8.34
N ALA A 182 15.35 -15.39 -9.66
CA ALA A 182 14.20 -14.93 -10.45
C ALA A 182 12.97 -15.79 -10.15
N LEU A 183 11.84 -15.13 -9.88
CA LEU A 183 10.55 -15.76 -9.65
C LEU A 183 9.53 -15.24 -10.66
N THR A 184 8.68 -16.12 -11.14
CA THR A 184 7.54 -15.75 -11.96
C THR A 184 6.38 -15.25 -11.09
N VAL A 185 5.50 -14.44 -11.68
CA VAL A 185 4.24 -14.02 -11.05
C VAL A 185 3.43 -15.22 -10.56
N LEU A 186 3.40 -16.30 -11.34
CA LEU A 186 2.66 -17.52 -10.99
C LEU A 186 3.25 -18.21 -9.75
N GLU A 187 4.58 -18.35 -9.66
CA GLU A 187 5.24 -18.93 -8.48
C GLU A 187 4.94 -18.13 -7.22
N ILE A 188 5.04 -16.80 -7.30
CA ILE A 188 4.75 -15.90 -6.17
C ILE A 188 3.29 -16.04 -5.72
N ARG A 189 2.34 -15.94 -6.65
CA ARG A 189 0.91 -16.06 -6.34
C ARG A 189 0.51 -17.42 -5.78
N SER A 190 1.20 -18.49 -6.20
CA SER A 190 0.90 -19.82 -5.72
C SER A 190 1.44 -20.09 -4.31
N ALA A 191 2.58 -19.53 -3.96
CA ALA A 191 3.28 -19.82 -2.71
C ALA A 191 2.90 -18.86 -1.56
N THR A 192 2.73 -17.56 -1.84
CA THR A 192 2.53 -16.53 -0.81
C THR A 192 1.25 -16.67 0.04
N PRO A 193 0.12 -17.21 -0.45
CA PRO A 193 -1.08 -17.38 0.38
C PRO A 193 -0.88 -18.32 1.57
N ALA A 194 0.09 -19.25 1.50
CA ALA A 194 0.40 -20.17 2.59
C ALA A 194 1.31 -19.54 3.68
N SER A 195 1.85 -18.36 3.45
CA SER A 195 2.79 -17.67 4.34
C SER A 195 2.15 -16.42 4.96
N ASP A 196 2.12 -16.36 6.27
CA ASP A 196 1.66 -15.19 7.03
C ASP A 196 2.64 -14.01 7.03
N VAL A 197 3.87 -14.23 6.54
CA VAL A 197 4.87 -13.19 6.22
C VAL A 197 5.04 -12.96 4.71
N ARG A 198 4.21 -13.62 3.86
CA ARG A 198 4.23 -13.51 2.40
C ARG A 198 5.56 -13.86 1.72
N CYS A 199 6.38 -14.69 2.33
CA CYS A 199 7.58 -15.24 1.70
C CYS A 199 7.21 -16.54 0.97
N VAL A 200 7.81 -16.75 -0.21
CA VAL A 200 7.55 -17.94 -1.05
C VAL A 200 8.18 -19.23 -0.52
N ASP A 201 9.11 -19.12 0.43
CA ASP A 201 9.84 -20.24 1.01
C ASP A 201 9.38 -20.47 2.47
N PRO A 202 8.95 -21.70 2.82
CA PRO A 202 8.44 -22.00 4.17
C PRO A 202 9.50 -21.88 5.27
N ASP A 203 10.75 -22.27 5.01
CA ASP A 203 11.83 -22.24 6.00
C ASP A 203 12.26 -20.81 6.27
N VAL A 204 12.41 -20.01 5.20
CA VAL A 204 12.68 -18.57 5.31
C VAL A 204 11.50 -17.86 5.98
N SER A 205 10.26 -18.23 5.70
CA SER A 205 9.06 -17.72 6.40
C SER A 205 9.15 -17.95 7.90
N SER A 206 9.63 -19.11 8.32
CA SER A 206 9.84 -19.41 9.76
C SER A 206 10.89 -18.51 10.38
N ALA A 207 12.04 -18.36 9.74
CA ALA A 207 13.10 -17.45 10.19
C ALA A 207 12.64 -15.99 10.26
N MET A 208 11.85 -15.53 9.27
CA MET A 208 11.27 -14.18 9.28
C MET A 208 10.31 -13.97 10.46
N ARG A 209 9.50 -14.97 10.82
CA ARG A 209 8.65 -14.91 12.03
C ARG A 209 9.46 -14.79 13.29
N ASP A 210 10.61 -15.46 13.37
CA ASP A 210 11.51 -15.38 14.54
C ASP A 210 12.13 -14.01 14.68
N GLU A 211 12.52 -13.36 13.58
CA GLU A 211 12.95 -11.95 13.58
C GLU A 211 11.85 -11.01 14.12
N VAL A 212 10.61 -11.18 13.69
CA VAL A 212 9.48 -10.38 14.20
C VAL A 212 9.25 -10.62 15.69
N ARG A 213 9.32 -11.89 16.16
CA ARG A 213 9.19 -12.23 17.59
C ARG A 213 10.31 -11.63 18.42
N ALA A 214 11.54 -11.69 17.93
CA ALA A 214 12.70 -11.13 18.62
C ALA A 214 12.59 -9.61 18.77
N ALA A 215 12.19 -8.90 17.71
CA ALA A 215 11.96 -7.46 17.76
C ALA A 215 10.83 -7.12 18.76
N ALA A 216 9.71 -7.83 18.71
CA ALA A 216 8.60 -7.61 19.64
C ALA A 216 8.99 -7.86 21.10
N ALA A 217 9.78 -8.91 21.38
CA ALA A 217 10.29 -9.21 22.71
C ALA A 217 11.24 -8.14 23.24
N ALA A 218 12.00 -7.49 22.35
CA ALA A 218 12.87 -6.37 22.66
C ALA A 218 12.11 -5.02 22.78
N GLY A 219 10.80 -4.97 22.50
CA GLY A 219 10.04 -3.73 22.44
C GLY A 219 10.46 -2.83 21.27
N ASP A 220 10.96 -3.41 20.20
CA ASP A 220 11.52 -2.73 19.02
C ASP A 220 10.75 -3.09 17.74
N THR A 221 11.18 -2.53 16.63
CA THR A 221 10.64 -2.78 15.28
C THR A 221 11.72 -3.40 14.39
N VAL A 222 11.28 -4.12 13.36
CA VAL A 222 12.16 -4.71 12.36
C VAL A 222 11.73 -4.26 10.97
N GLY A 223 12.69 -3.94 10.11
CA GLY A 223 12.47 -3.59 8.71
C GLY A 223 12.48 -4.83 7.81
N GLY A 224 12.13 -4.61 6.53
CA GLY A 224 12.12 -5.66 5.54
C GLY A 224 12.22 -5.14 4.11
N ILE A 225 12.26 -6.08 3.17
CA ILE A 225 12.29 -5.81 1.72
C ILE A 225 11.15 -6.59 1.08
N VAL A 226 10.40 -5.89 0.24
CA VAL A 226 9.34 -6.46 -0.60
C VAL A 226 9.77 -6.36 -2.05
N GLU A 227 9.62 -7.43 -2.80
CA GLU A 227 9.80 -7.45 -4.24
C GLU A 227 8.42 -7.45 -4.94
N VAL A 228 8.32 -6.68 -6.02
CA VAL A 228 7.16 -6.66 -6.92
C VAL A 228 7.62 -7.13 -8.29
N VAL A 229 7.01 -8.21 -8.78
CA VAL A 229 7.29 -8.77 -10.10
C VAL A 229 6.10 -8.52 -11.01
N VAL A 230 6.37 -8.04 -12.22
CA VAL A 230 5.35 -7.77 -13.24
C VAL A 230 5.70 -8.53 -14.50
N SER A 231 4.72 -9.22 -15.08
CA SER A 231 4.88 -9.97 -16.34
C SER A 231 3.88 -9.47 -17.40
N GLY A 232 4.09 -9.84 -18.66
CA GLY A 232 3.21 -9.46 -19.77
C GLY A 232 3.32 -8.01 -20.21
N VAL A 233 4.36 -7.30 -19.76
CA VAL A 233 4.60 -5.90 -20.14
C VAL A 233 5.04 -5.84 -21.61
N VAL A 234 4.36 -4.99 -22.39
CA VAL A 234 4.71 -4.81 -23.80
C VAL A 234 6.02 -4.02 -23.94
N PRO A 235 6.91 -4.39 -24.87
CA PRO A 235 8.09 -3.60 -25.18
C PRO A 235 7.70 -2.16 -25.59
N GLY A 236 8.47 -1.17 -25.11
CA GLY A 236 8.22 0.24 -25.43
C GLY A 236 7.25 0.92 -24.46
N LEU A 237 6.80 0.27 -23.40
CA LEU A 237 6.06 0.94 -22.32
C LEU A 237 7.00 1.94 -21.60
N GLY A 238 6.48 3.14 -21.34
CA GLY A 238 7.30 4.27 -20.86
C GLY A 238 7.89 5.06 -22.03
N ASP A 239 8.92 5.84 -21.76
CA ASP A 239 9.56 6.69 -22.77
C ASP A 239 11.04 6.93 -22.40
N HIS A 240 11.86 7.14 -23.42
CA HIS A 240 13.29 7.50 -23.27
C HIS A 240 13.55 8.99 -23.45
N ILE A 241 12.55 9.76 -23.90
CA ILE A 241 12.72 11.15 -24.34
C ILE A 241 12.85 12.10 -23.15
N GLN A 242 11.97 11.99 -22.16
CA GLN A 242 11.92 12.89 -21.01
C GLN A 242 12.09 12.13 -19.70
N TRP A 243 12.69 12.76 -18.70
CA TRP A 243 12.98 12.18 -17.40
C TRP A 243 11.70 11.75 -16.64
N ASP A 244 10.59 12.48 -16.79
CA ASP A 244 9.31 12.25 -16.11
C ASP A 244 8.42 11.22 -16.81
N THR A 245 8.80 10.76 -18.00
CA THR A 245 8.11 9.71 -18.75
C THR A 245 8.79 8.35 -18.67
N LYS A 246 10.01 8.28 -18.11
CA LYS A 246 10.73 7.03 -17.88
C LYS A 246 9.96 6.11 -16.95
N LEU A 247 9.82 4.83 -17.33
CA LEU A 247 9.04 3.86 -16.57
C LEU A 247 9.64 3.58 -15.19
N ASP A 248 10.95 3.38 -15.11
CA ASP A 248 11.68 3.16 -13.87
C ASP A 248 11.51 4.32 -12.87
N GLY A 249 11.63 5.55 -13.35
CA GLY A 249 11.42 6.75 -12.55
C GLY A 249 10.00 6.85 -11.99
N ARG A 250 8.99 6.53 -12.80
CA ARG A 250 7.58 6.53 -12.39
C ARG A 250 7.25 5.41 -11.41
N LEU A 251 7.80 4.22 -11.62
CA LEU A 251 7.66 3.09 -10.69
C LEU A 251 8.33 3.41 -9.35
N ALA A 252 9.54 3.96 -9.38
CA ALA A 252 10.26 4.37 -8.17
C ALA A 252 9.47 5.44 -7.40
N GLN A 253 8.91 6.45 -8.06
CA GLN A 253 8.06 7.46 -7.43
C GLN A 253 6.82 6.84 -6.78
N ALA A 254 6.14 5.94 -7.48
CA ALA A 254 4.93 5.28 -6.97
C ALA A 254 5.24 4.44 -5.72
N LEU A 255 6.28 3.61 -5.77
CA LEU A 255 6.71 2.75 -4.67
C LEU A 255 7.23 3.59 -3.48
N MET A 256 8.05 4.61 -3.72
CA MET A 256 8.57 5.48 -2.67
C MET A 256 7.46 6.29 -1.99
N SER A 257 6.32 6.52 -2.64
CA SER A 257 5.17 7.22 -2.06
C SER A 257 4.38 6.39 -1.04
N VAL A 258 4.65 5.09 -0.94
CA VAL A 258 4.01 4.20 0.05
C VAL A 258 4.58 4.53 1.44
N PRO A 259 3.74 4.72 2.47
CA PRO A 259 4.23 4.99 3.82
C PRO A 259 5.24 3.95 4.29
N SER A 260 6.30 4.41 4.95
CA SER A 260 7.44 3.62 5.48
C SER A 260 8.42 3.07 4.45
N VAL A 261 8.20 3.20 3.16
CA VAL A 261 9.21 2.88 2.14
C VAL A 261 10.33 3.92 2.21
N LYS A 262 11.60 3.45 2.27
CA LYS A 262 12.80 4.29 2.41
C LYS A 262 13.81 4.10 1.29
N ALA A 263 13.68 3.03 0.50
CA ALA A 263 14.52 2.78 -0.67
C ALA A 263 13.70 2.03 -1.72
N VAL A 264 14.06 2.23 -2.98
CA VAL A 264 13.51 1.51 -4.13
C VAL A 264 14.68 1.14 -5.05
N GLU A 265 14.72 -0.10 -5.48
CA GLU A 265 15.64 -0.60 -6.51
C GLU A 265 14.84 -1.07 -7.71
N ILE A 266 15.45 -0.96 -8.91
CA ILE A 266 14.94 -1.53 -10.15
C ILE A 266 15.93 -2.59 -10.62
N GLY A 267 15.48 -3.80 -10.82
CA GLY A 267 16.35 -4.95 -11.09
C GLY A 267 17.33 -5.23 -9.93
N ASP A 268 18.58 -5.51 -10.24
CA ASP A 268 19.63 -5.76 -9.23
C ASP A 268 20.09 -4.50 -8.48
N GLY A 269 19.61 -3.33 -8.83
CA GLY A 269 19.84 -2.06 -8.14
C GLY A 269 21.28 -1.85 -7.69
N PHE A 270 21.50 -1.76 -6.38
CA PHE A 270 22.85 -1.57 -5.80
C PHE A 270 23.80 -2.74 -6.04
N GLY A 271 23.29 -3.95 -6.25
CA GLY A 271 24.12 -5.14 -6.55
C GLY A 271 24.94 -4.99 -7.82
N GLN A 272 24.46 -4.22 -8.79
CA GLN A 272 25.16 -3.95 -10.05
C GLN A 272 26.47 -3.19 -9.84
N ALA A 273 26.56 -2.34 -8.81
CA ALA A 273 27.76 -1.54 -8.54
C ALA A 273 29.02 -2.40 -8.24
N SER A 274 28.83 -3.62 -7.78
CA SER A 274 29.91 -4.57 -7.47
C SER A 274 30.27 -5.52 -8.62
N ARG A 275 29.58 -5.42 -9.77
CA ARG A 275 29.73 -6.34 -10.91
C ARG A 275 30.20 -5.60 -12.18
N ARG A 276 30.79 -6.35 -13.09
CA ARG A 276 31.20 -5.79 -14.40
C ARG A 276 29.98 -5.72 -15.32
N GLY A 277 29.90 -4.70 -16.17
CA GLY A 277 28.81 -4.47 -17.11
C GLY A 277 28.48 -5.69 -17.99
N SER A 278 29.50 -6.45 -18.41
CA SER A 278 29.31 -7.69 -19.20
C SER A 278 28.55 -8.81 -18.48
N THR A 279 28.33 -8.69 -17.17
CA THR A 279 27.57 -9.66 -16.36
C THR A 279 26.28 -9.08 -15.79
N VAL A 280 25.94 -7.85 -16.17
CA VAL A 280 24.81 -7.08 -15.64
C VAL A 280 23.77 -6.81 -16.72
N HIS A 281 24.22 -6.47 -17.94
CA HIS A 281 23.29 -6.13 -19.01
C HIS A 281 22.57 -7.37 -19.54
N ASP A 282 21.27 -7.20 -19.81
CA ASP A 282 20.47 -8.22 -20.49
C ASP A 282 21.00 -8.46 -21.90
N GLU A 283 21.14 -9.72 -22.28
CA GLU A 283 21.57 -10.10 -23.62
C GLU A 283 20.43 -9.88 -24.63
N ILE A 284 20.78 -9.39 -25.83
CA ILE A 284 19.81 -9.24 -26.92
C ILE A 284 20.01 -10.40 -27.88
N HIS A 285 19.02 -11.25 -27.97
CA HIS A 285 19.00 -12.38 -28.90
C HIS A 285 18.03 -12.13 -30.05
N TYR A 286 18.39 -12.59 -31.22
CA TYR A 286 17.51 -12.61 -32.39
C TYR A 286 16.90 -14.00 -32.51
N ASP A 287 15.57 -14.04 -32.51
CA ASP A 287 14.80 -15.26 -32.80
C ASP A 287 14.23 -15.10 -34.23
N PRO A 288 14.68 -15.90 -35.23
CA PRO A 288 14.34 -15.71 -36.63
C PRO A 288 12.88 -16.07 -36.96
#